data_7febc8fcd398e39a0f4a5cc2c84f63b0
#
_entry.id   7febc8fcd398e39a0f4a5cc2c84f63b0
#
_cell.length_a   1.000
_cell.length_b   1.000
_cell.length_c   1.000
_cell.angle_alpha   90.00
_cell.angle_beta   90.00
_cell.angle_gamma   90.00
#
_symmetry.space_group_name_H-M   'P 1'
#
loop_
_entity.id
_entity.type
_entity.pdbx_description
1 polymer ?
#
loop_
_entity_poly.entity_id
_entity_poly.type
_entity_poly.pdbx_seq_one_letter_code
_entity_poly.pdbx_strand_id
1 'polypeptide(L)'
;MSTPDAPPRASGDLSAPPEFVRAARAALANPPTGIDPWFHRYHGDLANDAGLRTWARAKRQLLDLAGGVTGKVVVDVGSGFGMVSNLLAHWGAERVVALEVHAPMSESHARLNASHFPSLARRVLHVRGDAGAMPVRNGCVDIVLSIEAISHYFDVDAFLDECARVLRTGGQVVVSDGNNGANPKIRARVIEFWNRLENGPEGPFGSDIVPEPMVKRRERIVRERFPELPAERAGELARLTSGMDRTQIVEAVGTLLRGGPAPASRYARGQCPREPEWGYVLEQLFDGRDLAARLARRGFEARALPHFGGAANDWVHAANLVLRALPTHRWARAYRVVARKI
;
A
#
# COMPACT_ATOMS: atom_id res chain seq x y z
N MET A 1 4.89 -39.78 24.15
CA MET A 1 4.27 -38.52 23.67
C MET A 1 5.33 -37.44 23.79
N SER A 2 6.02 -37.18 22.69
CA SER A 2 7.07 -36.14 22.63
C SER A 2 6.42 -34.82 22.30
N THR A 3 6.68 -33.82 23.14
CA THR A 3 6.26 -32.41 22.93
C THR A 3 6.93 -31.90 21.65
N PRO A 4 6.21 -31.20 20.75
CA PRO A 4 6.84 -30.60 19.58
C PRO A 4 7.80 -29.49 20.03
N ASP A 5 9.03 -29.57 19.55
CA ASP A 5 10.08 -28.57 19.77
C ASP A 5 9.60 -27.18 19.37
N ALA A 6 9.70 -26.25 20.30
CA ALA A 6 9.48 -24.83 20.04
C ALA A 6 10.55 -24.35 19.03
N PRO A 7 10.18 -23.55 18.02
CA PRO A 7 11.15 -23.04 17.07
C PRO A 7 12.21 -22.19 17.80
N PRO A 8 13.48 -22.24 17.38
CA PRO A 8 14.57 -21.52 18.05
C PRO A 8 14.27 -20.03 18.04
N ARG A 9 14.28 -19.41 19.21
CA ARG A 9 14.23 -17.96 19.39
C ARG A 9 15.52 -17.40 18.78
N ALA A 10 15.44 -16.92 17.56
CA ALA A 10 16.48 -16.09 16.99
C ALA A 10 16.49 -14.75 17.74
N SER A 11 17.29 -14.65 18.81
CA SER A 11 17.71 -13.38 19.42
C SER A 11 18.72 -12.67 18.50
N GLY A 12 18.34 -12.47 17.23
CA GLY A 12 19.10 -11.68 16.28
C GLY A 12 18.79 -10.21 16.46
N ASP A 13 19.82 -9.39 16.47
CA ASP A 13 19.78 -7.94 16.46
C ASP A 13 18.65 -7.43 15.52
N LEU A 14 17.66 -6.75 16.10
CA LEU A 14 16.49 -6.20 15.38
C LEU A 14 16.88 -4.96 14.55
N SER A 15 18.15 -4.66 14.41
CA SER A 15 18.69 -3.51 13.67
C SER A 15 18.77 -3.79 12.17
N ALA A 16 18.71 -2.72 11.37
CA ALA A 16 19.02 -2.81 9.96
C ALA A 16 20.52 -3.12 9.77
N PRO A 17 20.91 -3.96 8.79
CA PRO A 17 22.31 -4.24 8.50
C PRO A 17 23.10 -2.95 8.23
N PRO A 18 24.35 -2.81 8.73
CA PRO A 18 25.14 -1.59 8.59
C PRO A 18 25.32 -1.12 7.15
N GLU A 19 25.41 -2.06 6.21
CA GLU A 19 25.52 -1.76 4.78
C GLU A 19 24.24 -1.10 4.23
N PHE A 20 23.07 -1.62 4.60
CA PHE A 20 21.80 -0.99 4.27
C PHE A 20 21.70 0.41 4.86
N VAL A 21 22.09 0.59 6.13
CA VAL A 21 22.06 1.90 6.81
C VAL A 21 22.90 2.93 6.05
N ARG A 22 24.14 2.58 5.68
CA ARG A 22 25.02 3.46 4.92
C ARG A 22 24.43 3.85 3.57
N ALA A 23 23.95 2.85 2.81
CA ALA A 23 23.37 3.06 1.48
C ALA A 23 22.09 3.90 1.53
N ALA A 24 21.17 3.62 2.48
CA ALA A 24 19.93 4.36 2.67
C ALA A 24 20.19 5.84 3.01
N ARG A 25 21.15 6.13 3.89
CA ARG A 25 21.53 7.50 4.23
C ARG A 25 22.19 8.23 3.08
N ALA A 26 23.07 7.55 2.34
CA ALA A 26 23.70 8.12 1.16
C ALA A 26 22.63 8.47 0.09
N ALA A 27 21.63 7.62 -0.09
CA ALA A 27 20.50 7.85 -1.00
C ALA A 27 19.66 9.06 -0.60
N LEU A 28 19.43 9.27 0.69
CA LEU A 28 18.70 10.44 1.21
C LEU A 28 19.51 11.73 1.13
N ALA A 29 20.81 11.67 1.42
CA ALA A 29 21.68 12.85 1.38
C ALA A 29 22.00 13.30 -0.05
N ASN A 30 22.15 12.36 -0.97
CA ASN A 30 22.56 12.60 -2.36
C ASN A 30 21.70 11.74 -3.32
N PRO A 31 20.41 12.02 -3.48
CA PRO A 31 19.55 11.25 -4.37
C PRO A 31 20.02 11.42 -5.84
N PRO A 32 19.95 10.37 -6.67
CA PRO A 32 20.23 10.49 -8.09
C PRO A 32 19.30 11.50 -8.77
N THR A 33 19.76 12.09 -9.86
CA THR A 33 18.95 13.01 -10.66
C THR A 33 17.66 12.32 -11.16
N GLY A 34 16.53 13.03 -11.09
CA GLY A 34 15.24 12.54 -11.54
C GLY A 34 14.54 11.56 -10.58
N ILE A 35 14.88 11.63 -9.31
CA ILE A 35 14.11 10.95 -8.26
C ILE A 35 12.82 11.74 -7.99
N ASP A 36 11.70 11.02 -7.86
CA ASP A 36 10.43 11.59 -7.51
C ASP A 36 10.51 12.30 -6.14
N PRO A 37 10.00 13.55 -6.02
CA PRO A 37 10.08 14.33 -4.77
C PRO A 37 9.46 13.66 -3.53
N TRP A 38 8.52 12.73 -3.72
CA TRP A 38 7.90 11.98 -2.63
C TRP A 38 8.88 11.06 -1.90
N PHE A 39 10.05 10.75 -2.49
CA PHE A 39 11.07 9.92 -1.85
C PHE A 39 11.45 10.44 -0.46
N HIS A 40 11.77 11.72 -0.34
CA HIS A 40 12.12 12.33 0.95
C HIS A 40 10.94 12.36 1.93
N ARG A 41 9.73 12.57 1.43
CA ARG A 41 8.53 12.58 2.27
C ARG A 41 8.26 11.21 2.89
N TYR A 42 8.44 10.12 2.13
CA TYR A 42 8.22 8.76 2.61
C TYR A 42 9.35 8.22 3.48
N HIS A 43 10.58 8.69 3.27
CA HIS A 43 11.76 8.07 3.87
C HIS A 43 12.63 9.04 4.69
N GLY A 44 12.20 10.27 4.93
CA GLY A 44 12.95 11.27 5.70
C GLY A 44 13.33 10.78 7.10
N ASP A 45 12.51 9.97 7.75
CA ASP A 45 12.78 9.38 9.04
C ASP A 45 14.02 8.46 9.05
N LEU A 46 14.40 7.89 7.89
CA LEU A 46 15.58 7.03 7.77
C LEU A 46 16.90 7.82 7.85
N ALA A 47 16.85 9.15 7.77
CA ALA A 47 18.02 10.01 7.88
C ALA A 47 18.64 9.99 9.29
N ASN A 48 17.86 9.66 10.32
CA ASN A 48 18.36 9.59 11.71
C ASN A 48 18.29 8.16 12.27
N ASP A 49 19.11 7.90 13.31
CA ASP A 49 19.25 6.56 13.88
C ASP A 49 17.97 6.03 14.54
N ALA A 50 17.23 6.88 15.22
CA ALA A 50 16.01 6.48 15.91
C ALA A 50 14.92 6.11 14.93
N GLY A 51 14.71 6.92 13.90
CA GLY A 51 13.74 6.67 12.84
C GLY A 51 14.08 5.39 12.07
N LEU A 52 15.34 5.23 11.64
CA LEU A 52 15.78 4.05 10.90
C LEU A 52 15.64 2.76 11.75
N ARG A 53 16.07 2.76 13.01
CA ARG A 53 15.87 1.60 13.89
C ARG A 53 14.40 1.26 14.07
N THR A 54 13.56 2.26 14.32
CA THR A 54 12.10 2.08 14.47
C THR A 54 11.48 1.50 13.21
N TRP A 55 11.83 2.05 12.07
CA TRP A 55 11.33 1.62 10.76
C TRP A 55 11.75 0.17 10.45
N ALA A 56 13.04 -0.15 10.57
CA ALA A 56 13.55 -1.50 10.32
C ALA A 56 12.95 -2.53 11.29
N ARG A 57 12.85 -2.17 12.58
CA ARG A 57 12.25 -3.02 13.61
C ARG A 57 10.77 -3.32 13.30
N ALA A 58 10.01 -2.33 12.83
CA ALA A 58 8.61 -2.54 12.42
C ALA A 58 8.50 -3.58 11.31
N LYS A 59 9.38 -3.51 10.31
CA LYS A 59 9.42 -4.47 9.19
C LYS A 59 9.86 -5.86 9.66
N ARG A 60 10.87 -5.93 10.55
CA ARG A 60 11.31 -7.20 11.13
C ARG A 60 10.20 -7.90 11.91
N GLN A 61 9.54 -7.18 12.82
CA GLN A 61 8.39 -7.69 13.58
C GLN A 61 7.23 -8.18 12.70
N LEU A 62 7.05 -7.58 11.52
CA LEU A 62 6.07 -8.04 10.56
C LEU A 62 6.51 -9.35 9.89
N LEU A 63 7.75 -9.42 9.44
CA LEU A 63 8.29 -10.59 8.73
C LEU A 63 8.51 -11.80 9.64
N ASP A 64 8.75 -11.59 10.93
CA ASP A 64 8.82 -12.67 11.91
C ASP A 64 7.50 -13.45 12.02
N LEU A 65 6.36 -12.83 11.66
CA LEU A 65 5.07 -13.52 11.53
C LEU A 65 5.06 -14.57 10.40
N ALA A 66 5.97 -14.43 9.41
CA ALA A 66 6.17 -15.36 8.31
C ALA A 66 7.46 -16.20 8.47
N GLY A 67 8.06 -16.23 9.67
CA GLY A 67 9.29 -16.96 9.94
C GLY A 67 10.53 -16.39 9.24
N GLY A 68 10.55 -15.06 8.99
CA GLY A 68 11.67 -14.35 8.36
C GLY A 68 11.76 -14.52 6.85
N VAL A 69 12.81 -13.96 6.24
CA VAL A 69 12.99 -13.88 4.77
C VAL A 69 14.26 -14.57 4.26
N THR A 70 15.15 -15.02 5.14
CA THR A 70 16.44 -15.61 4.75
C THR A 70 16.24 -16.83 3.83
N GLY A 71 16.92 -16.82 2.67
CA GLY A 71 16.85 -17.85 1.65
C GLY A 71 15.51 -17.94 0.90
N LYS A 72 14.65 -16.94 1.02
CA LYS A 72 13.29 -16.94 0.41
C LYS A 72 13.22 -16.06 -0.82
N VAL A 73 12.34 -16.45 -1.74
CA VAL A 73 11.89 -15.63 -2.88
C VAL A 73 10.68 -14.81 -2.43
N VAL A 74 10.79 -13.50 -2.48
CA VAL A 74 9.78 -12.56 -1.99
C VAL A 74 9.27 -11.70 -3.14
N VAL A 75 7.96 -11.50 -3.23
CA VAL A 75 7.36 -10.43 -4.06
C VAL A 75 6.91 -9.34 -3.12
N ASP A 76 7.49 -8.15 -3.25
CA ASP A 76 7.14 -6.93 -2.54
C ASP A 76 6.20 -6.11 -3.43
N VAL A 77 4.88 -6.18 -3.15
CA VAL A 77 3.84 -5.61 -3.98
C VAL A 77 3.48 -4.21 -3.50
N GLY A 78 3.55 -3.24 -4.39
CA GLY A 78 3.51 -1.81 -4.05
C GLY A 78 4.82 -1.39 -3.40
N SER A 79 5.95 -1.78 -4.01
CA SER A 79 7.30 -1.58 -3.45
C SER A 79 7.73 -0.12 -3.35
N GLY A 80 7.02 0.80 -4.02
CA GLY A 80 7.32 2.22 -4.03
C GLY A 80 8.76 2.50 -4.47
N PHE A 81 9.51 3.19 -3.61
CA PHE A 81 10.94 3.49 -3.84
C PHE A 81 11.89 2.34 -3.50
N GLY A 82 11.39 1.14 -3.17
CA GLY A 82 12.16 -0.08 -2.98
C GLY A 82 12.99 -0.17 -1.70
N MET A 83 12.81 0.73 -0.75
CA MET A 83 13.59 0.70 0.50
C MET A 83 13.32 -0.56 1.31
N VAL A 84 12.07 -1.07 1.31
CA VAL A 84 11.73 -2.37 1.93
C VAL A 84 12.38 -3.50 1.15
N SER A 85 12.24 -3.54 -0.17
CA SER A 85 12.85 -4.56 -1.04
C SER A 85 14.36 -4.68 -0.82
N ASN A 86 15.07 -3.55 -0.71
CA ASN A 86 16.50 -3.51 -0.42
C ASN A 86 16.83 -4.05 0.97
N LEU A 87 16.03 -3.70 1.98
CA LEU A 87 16.19 -4.22 3.33
C LEU A 87 15.99 -5.74 3.39
N LEU A 88 14.98 -6.27 2.68
CA LEU A 88 14.74 -7.71 2.58
C LEU A 88 15.95 -8.46 1.99
N ALA A 89 16.54 -7.92 0.93
CA ALA A 89 17.75 -8.49 0.32
C ALA A 89 18.95 -8.45 1.28
N HIS A 90 19.12 -7.38 2.06
CA HIS A 90 20.15 -7.30 3.10
C HIS A 90 19.88 -8.24 4.28
N TRP A 91 18.62 -8.59 4.57
CA TRP A 91 18.26 -9.61 5.55
C TRP A 91 18.35 -11.04 5.01
N GLY A 92 18.92 -11.22 3.82
CA GLY A 92 19.26 -12.53 3.27
C GLY A 92 18.13 -13.15 2.43
N ALA A 93 17.17 -12.40 1.97
CA ALA A 93 16.26 -12.90 0.93
C ALA A 93 17.08 -13.36 -0.28
N GLU A 94 16.76 -14.52 -0.84
CA GLU A 94 17.43 -15.05 -2.03
C GLU A 94 17.17 -14.14 -3.23
N ARG A 95 15.90 -13.77 -3.40
CA ARG A 95 15.45 -12.88 -4.47
C ARG A 95 14.25 -12.05 -4.00
N VAL A 96 14.21 -10.79 -4.40
CA VAL A 96 13.08 -9.89 -4.18
C VAL A 96 12.59 -9.39 -5.53
N VAL A 97 11.33 -9.62 -5.87
CA VAL A 97 10.65 -9.00 -6.99
C VAL A 97 9.92 -7.78 -6.43
N ALA A 98 10.44 -6.61 -6.74
CA ALA A 98 9.87 -5.32 -6.33
C ALA A 98 8.87 -4.86 -7.40
N LEU A 99 7.58 -5.10 -7.14
CA LEU A 99 6.49 -4.80 -8.06
C LEU A 99 5.87 -3.45 -7.71
N GLU A 100 5.86 -2.52 -8.67
CA GLU A 100 5.29 -1.19 -8.51
C GLU A 100 4.55 -0.76 -9.79
N VAL A 101 3.32 -0.29 -9.65
CA VAL A 101 2.49 0.17 -10.77
C VAL A 101 2.81 1.62 -11.15
N HIS A 102 3.17 2.46 -10.17
CA HIS A 102 3.43 3.89 -10.38
C HIS A 102 4.81 4.10 -11.02
N ALA A 103 4.83 4.53 -12.28
CA ALA A 103 6.05 4.65 -13.06
C ALA A 103 7.13 5.51 -12.40
N PRO A 104 6.86 6.74 -11.90
CA PRO A 104 7.88 7.58 -11.26
C PRO A 104 8.54 6.92 -10.05
N MET A 105 7.80 6.17 -9.22
CA MET A 105 8.37 5.45 -8.07
C MET A 105 9.22 4.27 -8.52
N SER A 106 8.74 3.47 -9.48
CA SER A 106 9.47 2.33 -10.03
C SER A 106 10.79 2.76 -10.69
N GLU A 107 10.76 3.83 -11.48
CA GLU A 107 11.97 4.41 -12.09
C GLU A 107 12.94 4.97 -11.03
N SER A 108 12.41 5.65 -10.02
CA SER A 108 13.20 6.15 -8.89
C SER A 108 13.88 5.00 -8.15
N HIS A 109 13.17 3.89 -7.90
CA HIS A 109 13.76 2.70 -7.29
C HIS A 109 14.93 2.14 -8.12
N ALA A 110 14.76 2.00 -9.43
CA ALA A 110 15.83 1.52 -10.31
C ALA A 110 17.07 2.43 -10.25
N ARG A 111 16.89 3.75 -10.26
CA ARG A 111 17.98 4.75 -10.15
C ARG A 111 18.66 4.69 -8.78
N LEU A 112 17.89 4.60 -7.68
CA LEU A 112 18.42 4.46 -6.31
C LEU A 112 19.27 3.20 -6.19
N ASN A 113 18.83 2.08 -6.77
CA ASN A 113 19.56 0.83 -6.70
C ASN A 113 20.85 0.87 -7.52
N ALA A 114 20.82 1.44 -8.73
CA ALA A 114 22.01 1.58 -9.53
C ALA A 114 23.09 2.43 -8.85
N SER A 115 22.69 3.48 -8.12
CA SER A 115 23.61 4.44 -7.48
C SER A 115 24.06 4.05 -6.07
N HIS A 116 23.14 3.52 -5.25
CA HIS A 116 23.39 3.34 -3.82
C HIS A 116 23.34 1.87 -3.35
N PHE A 117 22.73 0.97 -4.14
CA PHE A 117 22.61 -0.46 -3.80
C PHE A 117 23.10 -1.38 -4.92
N PRO A 118 24.24 -1.10 -5.60
CA PRO A 118 24.66 -1.87 -6.77
C PRO A 118 24.93 -3.34 -6.46
N SER A 119 25.29 -3.69 -5.23
CA SER A 119 25.48 -5.08 -4.78
C SER A 119 24.19 -5.91 -4.79
N LEU A 120 23.02 -5.27 -4.85
CA LEU A 120 21.72 -5.92 -4.86
C LEU A 120 21.18 -6.19 -6.27
N ALA A 121 21.83 -5.73 -7.33
CA ALA A 121 21.35 -5.79 -8.73
C ALA A 121 20.90 -7.20 -9.18
N ARG A 122 21.50 -8.28 -8.63
CA ARG A 122 21.11 -9.65 -8.95
C ARG A 122 20.02 -10.21 -8.04
N ARG A 123 19.76 -9.57 -6.91
CA ARG A 123 18.79 -10.04 -5.90
C ARG A 123 17.50 -9.25 -5.87
N VAL A 124 17.52 -7.96 -6.23
CA VAL A 124 16.33 -7.11 -6.28
C VAL A 124 16.01 -6.84 -7.76
N LEU A 125 14.88 -7.38 -8.21
CA LEU A 125 14.37 -7.23 -9.57
C LEU A 125 13.28 -6.17 -9.57
N HIS A 126 13.47 -5.10 -10.33
CA HIS A 126 12.48 -4.04 -10.51
C HIS A 126 11.48 -4.47 -11.57
N VAL A 127 10.21 -4.47 -11.23
CA VAL A 127 9.14 -4.85 -12.14
C VAL A 127 8.04 -3.81 -12.08
N ARG A 128 7.74 -3.19 -13.22
CA ARG A 128 6.55 -2.35 -13.34
C ARG A 128 5.36 -3.23 -13.68
N GLY A 129 4.31 -3.23 -12.83
CA GLY A 129 3.15 -4.07 -13.04
C GLY A 129 2.06 -3.86 -12.00
N ASP A 130 0.89 -4.40 -12.31
CA ASP A 130 -0.29 -4.37 -11.44
C ASP A 130 -0.30 -5.54 -10.45
N ALA A 131 -0.79 -5.28 -9.23
CA ALA A 131 -0.94 -6.30 -8.19
C ALA A 131 -1.90 -7.43 -8.58
N GLY A 132 -2.92 -7.13 -9.39
CA GLY A 132 -3.91 -8.08 -9.89
C GLY A 132 -3.45 -8.88 -11.12
N ALA A 133 -2.22 -8.63 -11.64
CA ALA A 133 -1.65 -9.34 -12.79
C ALA A 133 -0.13 -9.40 -12.67
N MET A 134 0.38 -10.10 -11.65
CA MET A 134 1.82 -10.15 -11.35
C MET A 134 2.58 -10.93 -12.44
N PRO A 135 3.62 -10.35 -13.07
CA PRO A 135 4.43 -11.03 -14.09
C PRO A 135 5.41 -12.03 -13.42
N VAL A 136 4.87 -12.92 -12.62
CA VAL A 136 5.57 -13.93 -11.84
C VAL A 136 4.97 -15.31 -12.14
N ARG A 137 5.82 -16.33 -12.29
CA ARG A 137 5.37 -17.70 -12.57
C ARG A 137 4.57 -18.28 -11.40
N ASN A 138 3.71 -19.25 -11.71
CA ASN A 138 2.90 -19.97 -10.73
C ASN A 138 3.81 -20.75 -9.75
N GLY A 139 3.44 -20.76 -8.48
CA GLY A 139 4.01 -21.65 -7.47
C GLY A 139 5.51 -21.51 -7.20
N CYS A 140 6.11 -20.33 -7.44
CA CYS A 140 7.55 -20.12 -7.30
C CYS A 140 7.96 -19.13 -6.20
N VAL A 141 7.00 -18.57 -5.47
CA VAL A 141 7.21 -17.54 -4.46
C VAL A 141 7.01 -18.10 -3.06
N ASP A 142 7.85 -17.69 -2.12
CA ASP A 142 7.75 -18.03 -0.70
C ASP A 142 6.88 -17.06 0.08
N ILE A 143 7.03 -15.77 -0.22
CA ILE A 143 6.29 -14.69 0.47
C ILE A 143 5.80 -13.67 -0.55
N VAL A 144 4.50 -13.37 -0.50
CA VAL A 144 3.94 -12.13 -1.08
C VAL A 144 3.75 -11.14 0.06
N LEU A 145 4.41 -10.00 -0.05
CA LEU A 145 4.41 -8.93 0.94
C LEU A 145 3.66 -7.72 0.39
N SER A 146 2.79 -7.10 1.19
CA SER A 146 2.14 -5.83 0.90
C SER A 146 2.15 -4.96 2.15
N ILE A 147 2.90 -3.87 2.14
CA ILE A 147 3.05 -2.96 3.29
C ILE A 147 2.59 -1.58 2.89
N GLU A 148 1.52 -1.08 3.55
CA GLU A 148 0.93 0.25 3.29
C GLU A 148 0.61 0.44 1.78
N ALA A 149 0.11 -0.62 1.13
CA ALA A 149 -0.10 -0.63 -0.32
C ALA A 149 -1.45 -1.21 -0.75
N ILE A 150 -1.99 -2.21 -0.03
CA ILE A 150 -3.23 -2.89 -0.44
C ILE A 150 -4.43 -1.93 -0.57
N SER A 151 -4.44 -0.85 0.21
CA SER A 151 -5.46 0.19 0.16
C SER A 151 -5.51 0.95 -1.18
N HIS A 152 -4.43 0.87 -1.98
CA HIS A 152 -4.32 1.52 -3.30
C HIS A 152 -4.57 0.59 -4.48
N TYR A 153 -4.75 -0.71 -4.27
CA TYR A 153 -4.92 -1.65 -5.38
C TYR A 153 -6.27 -1.47 -6.08
N PHE A 154 -6.25 -1.54 -7.41
CA PHE A 154 -7.46 -1.41 -8.24
C PHE A 154 -8.48 -2.50 -7.94
N ASP A 155 -8.01 -3.74 -7.91
CA ASP A 155 -8.81 -4.93 -7.63
C ASP A 155 -8.10 -5.81 -6.61
N VAL A 156 -8.58 -5.74 -5.37
CA VAL A 156 -8.02 -6.53 -4.27
C VAL A 156 -8.34 -8.02 -4.42
N ASP A 157 -9.47 -8.39 -5.04
CA ASP A 157 -9.78 -9.81 -5.27
C ASP A 157 -8.84 -10.41 -6.31
N ALA A 158 -8.53 -9.69 -7.40
CA ALA A 158 -7.51 -10.10 -8.36
C ALA A 158 -6.12 -10.23 -7.70
N PHE A 159 -5.75 -9.31 -6.81
CA PHE A 159 -4.51 -9.44 -6.03
C PHE A 159 -4.49 -10.72 -5.18
N LEU A 160 -5.59 -11.04 -4.49
CA LEU A 160 -5.67 -12.25 -3.67
C LEU A 160 -5.64 -13.53 -4.52
N ASP A 161 -6.22 -13.52 -5.73
CA ASP A 161 -6.13 -14.61 -6.70
C ASP A 161 -4.70 -14.79 -7.21
N GLU A 162 -3.99 -13.70 -7.49
CA GLU A 162 -2.59 -13.71 -7.85
C GLU A 162 -1.70 -14.24 -6.71
N CYS A 163 -1.96 -13.88 -5.45
CA CYS A 163 -1.29 -14.49 -4.30
C CYS A 163 -1.45 -16.02 -4.30
N ALA A 164 -2.68 -16.51 -4.56
CA ALA A 164 -2.94 -17.94 -4.64
C ALA A 164 -2.20 -18.59 -5.82
N ARG A 165 -2.05 -17.90 -6.94
CA ARG A 165 -1.37 -18.40 -8.13
C ARG A 165 0.16 -18.45 -7.96
N VAL A 166 0.78 -17.37 -7.50
CA VAL A 166 2.26 -17.25 -7.49
C VAL A 166 2.92 -17.97 -6.33
N LEU A 167 2.24 -18.10 -5.19
CA LEU A 167 2.79 -18.77 -4.01
C LEU A 167 2.86 -20.29 -4.20
N ARG A 168 3.96 -20.87 -3.76
CA ARG A 168 4.05 -22.33 -3.60
C ARG A 168 3.18 -22.80 -2.41
N THR A 169 2.87 -24.09 -2.33
CA THR A 169 2.29 -24.70 -1.13
C THR A 169 3.20 -24.43 0.07
N GLY A 170 2.62 -23.99 1.19
CA GLY A 170 3.33 -23.51 2.37
C GLY A 170 3.84 -22.08 2.28
N GLY A 171 3.77 -21.44 1.11
CA GLY A 171 4.11 -20.03 0.95
C GLY A 171 3.12 -19.11 1.67
N GLN A 172 3.49 -17.86 1.90
CA GLN A 172 2.74 -16.98 2.78
C GLN A 172 2.40 -15.62 2.15
N VAL A 173 1.23 -15.11 2.48
CA VAL A 173 0.85 -13.71 2.27
C VAL A 173 1.05 -12.96 3.57
N VAL A 174 1.69 -11.80 3.51
CA VAL A 174 1.87 -10.89 4.65
C VAL A 174 1.41 -9.50 4.24
N VAL A 175 0.34 -9.02 4.83
CA VAL A 175 -0.20 -7.68 4.63
C VAL A 175 -0.08 -6.88 5.92
N SER A 176 0.34 -5.63 5.82
CA SER A 176 0.27 -4.64 6.90
C SER A 176 -0.20 -3.32 6.33
N ASP A 177 -1.29 -2.80 6.87
CA ASP A 177 -1.83 -1.51 6.42
C ASP A 177 -2.35 -0.70 7.61
N GLY A 178 -2.32 0.63 7.46
CA GLY A 178 -2.92 1.58 8.37
C GLY A 178 -4.45 1.53 8.30
N ASN A 179 -5.11 2.64 8.61
CA ASN A 179 -6.55 2.88 8.40
C ASN A 179 -7.46 1.65 8.58
N ASN A 180 -7.42 1.06 9.78
CA ASN A 180 -8.17 -0.15 10.09
C ASN A 180 -9.69 0.08 10.04
N GLY A 181 -10.36 -0.45 9.03
CA GLY A 181 -11.81 -0.34 8.80
C GLY A 181 -12.68 -1.00 9.89
N ALA A 182 -12.11 -1.91 10.68
CA ALA A 182 -12.79 -2.48 11.86
C ALA A 182 -12.93 -1.46 13.01
N ASN A 183 -12.10 -0.39 13.02
CA ASN A 183 -12.16 0.66 14.03
C ASN A 183 -13.19 1.73 13.65
N PRO A 184 -14.31 1.87 14.39
CA PRO A 184 -15.38 2.78 14.01
C PRO A 184 -14.96 4.26 14.00
N LYS A 185 -13.99 4.67 14.83
CA LYS A 185 -13.49 6.06 14.86
C LYS A 185 -12.65 6.35 13.61
N ILE A 186 -11.79 5.43 13.22
CA ILE A 186 -10.98 5.54 11.99
C ILE A 186 -11.90 5.56 10.77
N ARG A 187 -12.84 4.60 10.72
CA ARG A 187 -13.81 4.52 9.62
C ARG A 187 -14.61 5.81 9.44
N ALA A 188 -15.13 6.37 10.52
CA ALA A 188 -15.90 7.62 10.47
C ALA A 188 -15.04 8.79 9.96
N ARG A 189 -13.79 8.92 10.46
CA ARG A 189 -12.85 9.96 10.03
C ARG A 189 -12.49 9.81 8.55
N VAL A 190 -12.18 8.59 8.09
CA VAL A 190 -11.79 8.33 6.70
C VAL A 190 -12.94 8.59 5.75
N ILE A 191 -14.17 8.18 6.08
CA ILE A 191 -15.37 8.48 5.28
C ILE A 191 -15.59 9.99 5.14
N GLU A 192 -15.40 10.77 6.21
CA GLU A 192 -15.53 12.23 6.14
C GLU A 192 -14.39 12.85 5.33
N PHE A 193 -13.17 12.34 5.46
CA PHE A 193 -12.05 12.76 4.62
C PHE A 193 -12.31 12.48 3.13
N TRP A 194 -12.83 11.30 2.78
CA TRP A 194 -13.22 10.96 1.42
C TRP A 194 -14.29 11.89 0.87
N ASN A 195 -15.30 12.23 1.69
CA ASN A 195 -16.33 13.15 1.27
C ASN A 195 -15.76 14.54 0.96
N ARG A 196 -14.80 15.01 1.74
CA ARG A 196 -14.10 16.28 1.45
C ARG A 196 -13.17 16.18 0.24
N LEU A 197 -12.51 15.05 0.04
CA LEU A 197 -11.72 14.79 -1.18
C LEU A 197 -12.59 14.81 -2.43
N GLU A 198 -13.81 14.27 -2.36
CA GLU A 198 -14.73 14.22 -3.49
C GLU A 198 -15.33 15.59 -3.80
N ASN A 199 -15.87 16.29 -2.77
CA ASN A 199 -16.73 17.43 -2.93
C ASN A 199 -16.13 18.77 -2.49
N GLY A 200 -15.05 18.76 -1.72
CA GLY A 200 -14.48 19.92 -1.03
C GLY A 200 -15.04 20.12 0.37
N PRO A 201 -14.64 21.21 1.03
CA PRO A 201 -13.61 22.16 0.62
C PRO A 201 -12.19 21.58 0.71
N GLU A 202 -11.24 22.18 -0.01
CA GLU A 202 -9.81 21.97 0.18
C GLU A 202 -9.33 22.58 1.49
N GLY A 203 -8.13 22.18 1.95
CA GLY A 203 -7.50 22.72 3.14
C GLY A 203 -7.39 21.75 4.31
N PRO A 204 -7.09 22.25 5.52
CA PRO A 204 -6.82 21.39 6.67
C PRO A 204 -8.00 20.48 7.06
N PHE A 205 -7.67 19.25 7.44
CA PHE A 205 -8.61 18.26 7.96
C PHE A 205 -7.94 17.44 9.09
N GLY A 206 -8.02 17.92 10.29
CA GLY A 206 -7.27 17.35 11.43
C GLY A 206 -5.76 17.48 11.20
N SER A 207 -5.06 16.35 11.21
CA SER A 207 -3.61 16.28 10.88
C SER A 207 -3.32 16.22 9.38
N ASP A 208 -4.36 16.07 8.55
CA ASP A 208 -4.23 15.89 7.11
C ASP A 208 -4.56 17.18 6.38
N ILE A 209 -4.30 17.19 5.09
CA ILE A 209 -4.68 18.28 4.19
C ILE A 209 -5.47 17.66 3.04
N VAL A 210 -6.67 18.19 2.81
CA VAL A 210 -7.42 17.91 1.59
C VAL A 210 -6.79 18.74 0.48
N PRO A 211 -6.17 18.10 -0.51
CA PRO A 211 -5.65 18.80 -1.69
C PRO A 211 -6.80 19.28 -2.57
N GLU A 212 -6.53 19.66 -3.81
CA GLU A 212 -7.57 19.99 -4.78
C GLU A 212 -8.64 18.90 -4.85
N PRO A 213 -9.93 19.20 -4.51
CA PRO A 213 -10.99 18.21 -4.51
C PRO A 213 -11.26 17.62 -5.89
N MET A 214 -11.78 16.38 -5.95
CA MET A 214 -12.05 15.67 -7.21
C MET A 214 -13.06 16.42 -8.08
N VAL A 215 -14.03 17.09 -7.49
CA VAL A 215 -14.97 17.95 -8.23
C VAL A 215 -14.27 19.04 -9.02
N LYS A 216 -13.22 19.69 -8.48
CA LYS A 216 -12.45 20.72 -9.19
C LYS A 216 -11.60 20.11 -10.32
N ARG A 217 -11.01 18.92 -10.09
CA ARG A 217 -10.27 18.19 -11.13
C ARG A 217 -11.19 17.80 -12.29
N ARG A 218 -12.42 17.32 -11.99
CA ARG A 218 -13.43 17.03 -13.03
C ARG A 218 -13.85 18.29 -13.77
N GLU A 219 -14.04 19.41 -13.07
CA GLU A 219 -14.33 20.69 -13.72
C GLU A 219 -13.24 21.08 -14.72
N ARG A 220 -11.97 20.90 -14.36
CA ARG A 220 -10.85 21.16 -15.27
C ARG A 220 -10.92 20.27 -16.51
N ILE A 221 -11.18 18.96 -16.36
CA ILE A 221 -11.36 18.03 -17.48
C ILE A 221 -12.51 18.47 -18.39
N VAL A 222 -13.65 18.89 -17.83
CA VAL A 222 -14.79 19.38 -18.60
C VAL A 222 -14.41 20.63 -19.39
N ARG A 223 -13.75 21.61 -18.77
CA ARG A 223 -13.33 22.85 -19.42
C ARG A 223 -12.25 22.64 -20.50
N GLU A 224 -11.33 21.71 -20.28
CA GLU A 224 -10.34 21.35 -21.29
C GLU A 224 -10.97 20.72 -22.53
N ARG A 225 -11.98 19.89 -22.36
CA ARG A 225 -12.62 19.13 -23.46
C ARG A 225 -13.75 19.88 -24.13
N PHE A 226 -14.43 20.78 -23.41
CA PHE A 226 -15.57 21.57 -23.84
C PHE A 226 -15.36 23.06 -23.48
N PRO A 227 -14.38 23.72 -24.11
CA PRO A 227 -13.97 25.08 -23.75
C PRO A 227 -15.05 26.15 -24.00
N GLU A 228 -16.07 25.85 -24.81
CA GLU A 228 -17.20 26.72 -25.09
C GLU A 228 -18.21 26.81 -23.94
N LEU A 229 -18.13 25.92 -22.95
CA LEU A 229 -19.08 25.92 -21.85
C LEU A 229 -18.80 27.04 -20.85
N PRO A 230 -19.83 27.74 -20.35
CA PRO A 230 -19.70 28.67 -19.23
C PRO A 230 -19.13 27.93 -17.99
N ALA A 231 -18.33 28.62 -17.17
CA ALA A 231 -17.71 28.06 -15.98
C ALA A 231 -18.74 27.45 -15.00
N GLU A 232 -19.87 28.11 -14.81
CA GLU A 232 -20.96 27.61 -13.96
C GLU A 232 -21.49 26.25 -14.46
N ARG A 233 -21.70 26.12 -15.77
CA ARG A 233 -22.15 24.88 -16.40
C ARG A 233 -21.11 23.76 -16.29
N ALA A 234 -19.85 24.08 -16.48
CA ALA A 234 -18.74 23.13 -16.27
C ALA A 234 -18.72 22.60 -14.83
N GLY A 235 -18.93 23.47 -13.84
CA GLY A 235 -19.02 23.09 -12.43
C GLY A 235 -20.23 22.21 -12.12
N GLU A 236 -21.40 22.44 -12.74
CA GLU A 236 -22.55 21.56 -12.62
C GLU A 236 -22.26 20.15 -13.18
N LEU A 237 -21.68 20.11 -14.38
CA LEU A 237 -21.32 18.86 -15.05
C LEU A 237 -20.26 18.07 -14.26
N ALA A 238 -19.32 18.76 -13.65
CA ALA A 238 -18.34 18.16 -12.75
C ALA A 238 -18.99 17.48 -11.52
N ARG A 239 -20.06 18.04 -10.99
CA ARG A 239 -20.85 17.41 -9.90
C ARG A 239 -21.64 16.21 -10.38
N LEU A 240 -22.27 16.28 -11.55
CA LEU A 240 -23.02 15.18 -12.14
C LEU A 240 -22.14 13.96 -12.49
N THR A 241 -20.86 14.20 -12.79
CA THR A 241 -19.89 13.14 -13.16
C THR A 241 -19.08 12.61 -11.98
N SER A 242 -19.59 12.77 -10.75
CA SER A 242 -18.95 12.30 -9.52
C SER A 242 -18.56 10.81 -9.58
N GLY A 243 -17.33 10.47 -9.18
CA GLY A 243 -16.78 9.12 -9.20
C GLY A 243 -16.38 8.58 -10.59
N MET A 244 -16.40 9.41 -11.64
CA MET A 244 -16.00 9.03 -12.99
C MET A 244 -14.55 9.39 -13.28
N ASP A 245 -13.89 8.59 -14.11
CA ASP A 245 -12.59 8.90 -14.72
C ASP A 245 -12.73 9.81 -15.97
N ARG A 246 -11.61 10.30 -16.51
CA ARG A 246 -11.57 11.23 -17.65
C ARG A 246 -12.39 10.75 -18.84
N THR A 247 -12.25 9.50 -19.23
CA THR A 247 -12.97 8.93 -20.37
C THR A 247 -14.46 8.94 -20.14
N GLN A 248 -14.88 8.50 -18.97
CA GLN A 248 -16.29 8.44 -18.56
C GLN A 248 -16.90 9.85 -18.44
N ILE A 249 -16.12 10.82 -17.92
CA ILE A 249 -16.55 12.23 -17.83
C ILE A 249 -16.83 12.79 -19.22
N VAL A 250 -15.88 12.64 -20.15
CA VAL A 250 -15.98 13.15 -21.51
C VAL A 250 -17.17 12.54 -22.25
N GLU A 251 -17.37 11.23 -22.13
CA GLU A 251 -18.49 10.50 -22.75
C GLU A 251 -19.84 10.97 -22.16
N ALA A 252 -19.95 11.03 -20.83
CA ALA A 252 -21.17 11.42 -20.14
C ALA A 252 -21.58 12.86 -20.45
N VAL A 253 -20.63 13.80 -20.41
CA VAL A 253 -20.87 15.22 -20.75
C VAL A 253 -21.24 15.36 -22.21
N GLY A 254 -20.51 14.70 -23.13
CA GLY A 254 -20.83 14.73 -24.55
C GLY A 254 -22.22 14.18 -24.86
N THR A 255 -22.65 13.12 -24.17
CA THR A 255 -24.00 12.56 -24.30
C THR A 255 -25.07 13.54 -23.84
N LEU A 256 -24.86 14.17 -22.67
CA LEU A 256 -25.80 15.17 -22.13
C LEU A 256 -25.92 16.39 -23.04
N LEU A 257 -24.82 16.88 -23.60
CA LEU A 257 -24.82 18.05 -24.51
C LEU A 257 -25.55 17.76 -25.83
N ARG A 258 -25.65 16.51 -26.23
CA ARG A 258 -26.44 16.07 -27.39
C ARG A 258 -27.93 15.77 -27.06
N GLY A 259 -28.40 16.15 -25.87
CA GLY A 259 -29.77 15.94 -25.41
C GLY A 259 -30.06 14.55 -24.84
N GLY A 260 -29.00 13.78 -24.52
CA GLY A 260 -29.13 12.49 -23.83
C GLY A 260 -29.40 12.65 -22.32
N PRO A 261 -29.62 11.54 -21.61
CA PRO A 261 -29.92 11.55 -20.19
C PRO A 261 -28.74 12.07 -19.34
N ALA A 262 -29.07 12.68 -18.20
CA ALA A 262 -28.06 13.05 -17.21
C ALA A 262 -27.35 11.78 -16.67
N PRO A 263 -26.03 11.81 -16.53
CA PRO A 263 -25.31 10.68 -15.99
C PRO A 263 -25.66 10.44 -14.52
N ALA A 264 -25.73 9.18 -14.09
CA ALA A 264 -25.84 8.83 -12.70
C ALA A 264 -24.46 8.95 -12.03
N SER A 265 -24.38 9.61 -10.86
CA SER A 265 -23.15 9.62 -10.04
C SER A 265 -22.69 8.20 -9.76
N ARG A 266 -21.38 7.96 -9.88
CA ARG A 266 -20.72 6.70 -9.53
C ARG A 266 -20.08 6.71 -8.15
N TYR A 267 -20.17 7.84 -7.44
CA TYR A 267 -19.70 7.98 -6.07
C TYR A 267 -20.88 7.90 -5.09
N ALA A 268 -20.69 7.11 -4.04
CA ALA A 268 -21.57 7.10 -2.88
C ALA A 268 -20.78 7.43 -1.62
N ARG A 269 -21.42 8.14 -0.68
CA ARG A 269 -20.78 8.45 0.61
C ARG A 269 -20.35 7.15 1.31
N GLY A 270 -19.09 7.10 1.70
CA GLY A 270 -18.49 5.91 2.31
C GLY A 270 -17.69 5.03 1.34
N GLN A 271 -17.66 5.39 0.08
CA GLN A 271 -16.72 4.83 -0.89
C GLN A 271 -15.46 5.69 -0.98
N CYS A 272 -14.31 5.05 -1.29
CA CYS A 272 -13.10 5.78 -1.61
C CYS A 272 -13.28 6.55 -2.93
N PRO A 273 -12.97 7.86 -2.98
CA PRO A 273 -13.01 8.61 -4.20
C PRO A 273 -12.07 8.05 -5.26
N ARG A 274 -12.46 8.23 -6.51
CA ARG A 274 -11.65 7.88 -7.66
C ARG A 274 -10.93 9.12 -8.18
N GLU A 275 -9.64 9.01 -8.45
CA GLU A 275 -8.89 10.08 -9.10
C GLU A 275 -9.39 10.25 -10.54
N PRO A 276 -9.87 11.44 -10.95
CA PRO A 276 -10.58 11.58 -12.22
C PRO A 276 -9.70 11.45 -13.47
N GLU A 277 -8.40 11.76 -13.38
CA GLU A 277 -7.50 11.76 -14.53
C GLU A 277 -7.17 10.32 -14.98
N TRP A 278 -6.88 9.45 -14.02
CA TRP A 278 -6.37 8.10 -14.25
C TRP A 278 -7.31 6.99 -13.80
N GLY A 279 -8.35 7.32 -13.03
CA GLY A 279 -9.36 6.37 -12.59
C GLY A 279 -8.95 5.46 -11.41
N TYR A 280 -7.78 5.65 -10.81
CA TYR A 280 -7.38 4.83 -9.66
C TYR A 280 -8.07 5.26 -8.36
N VAL A 281 -8.19 4.34 -7.42
CA VAL A 281 -8.68 4.61 -6.07
C VAL A 281 -7.55 5.17 -5.21
N LEU A 282 -7.87 6.18 -4.36
CA LEU A 282 -6.85 6.86 -3.59
C LEU A 282 -6.36 6.01 -2.42
N GLU A 283 -7.27 5.56 -1.55
CA GLU A 283 -6.94 4.78 -0.37
C GLU A 283 -8.20 4.11 0.18
N GLN A 284 -8.38 2.84 -0.11
CA GLN A 284 -9.51 2.06 0.36
C GLN A 284 -9.38 1.70 1.85
N LEU A 285 -10.49 1.34 2.47
CA LEU A 285 -10.54 0.99 3.89
C LEU A 285 -10.93 -0.48 4.05
N PHE A 286 -10.07 -1.27 4.68
CA PHE A 286 -10.31 -2.70 4.88
C PHE A 286 -10.41 -3.08 6.36
N ASP A 287 -11.26 -4.06 6.66
CA ASP A 287 -11.19 -4.85 7.87
C ASP A 287 -10.25 -6.04 7.60
N GLY A 288 -9.16 -6.14 8.34
CA GLY A 288 -8.22 -7.24 8.17
C GLY A 288 -8.85 -8.63 8.31
N ARG A 289 -9.95 -8.76 9.08
CA ARG A 289 -10.68 -10.02 9.23
C ARG A 289 -11.43 -10.41 7.96
N ASP A 290 -11.96 -9.44 7.24
CA ASP A 290 -12.58 -9.68 5.93
C ASP A 290 -11.53 -10.13 4.91
N LEU A 291 -10.37 -9.48 4.87
CA LEU A 291 -9.26 -9.91 4.02
C LEU A 291 -8.79 -11.34 4.35
N ALA A 292 -8.69 -11.68 5.64
CA ALA A 292 -8.33 -13.05 6.05
C ALA A 292 -9.39 -14.07 5.61
N ALA A 293 -10.69 -13.74 5.74
CA ALA A 293 -11.78 -14.59 5.28
C ALA A 293 -11.76 -14.75 3.74
N ARG A 294 -11.43 -13.70 2.98
CA ARG A 294 -11.28 -13.76 1.51
C ARG A 294 -10.10 -14.66 1.08
N LEU A 295 -8.98 -14.61 1.82
CA LEU A 295 -7.84 -15.52 1.61
C LEU A 295 -8.20 -16.97 1.97
N ALA A 296 -8.93 -17.19 3.06
CA ALA A 296 -9.36 -18.53 3.46
C ALA A 296 -10.22 -19.22 2.37
N ARG A 297 -11.10 -18.47 1.69
CA ARG A 297 -11.86 -18.98 0.52
C ARG A 297 -11.00 -19.37 -0.69
N ARG A 298 -9.72 -18.95 -0.70
CA ARG A 298 -8.72 -19.21 -1.75
C ARG A 298 -7.69 -20.29 -1.37
N GLY A 299 -7.97 -21.07 -0.32
CA GLY A 299 -7.09 -22.16 0.11
C GLY A 299 -5.92 -21.71 0.99
N PHE A 300 -6.16 -20.71 1.85
CA PHE A 300 -5.18 -20.28 2.83
C PHE A 300 -5.65 -20.53 4.26
N GLU A 301 -4.74 -20.90 5.14
CA GLU A 301 -4.89 -20.70 6.58
C GLU A 301 -4.56 -19.24 6.89
N ALA A 302 -5.59 -18.41 7.10
CA ALA A 302 -5.44 -16.97 7.24
C ALA A 302 -5.89 -16.46 8.60
N ARG A 303 -5.15 -15.48 9.13
CA ARG A 303 -5.50 -14.78 10.37
C ARG A 303 -5.25 -13.28 10.24
N ALA A 304 -6.16 -12.50 10.81
CA ALA A 304 -5.98 -11.08 11.02
C ALA A 304 -5.47 -10.81 12.43
N LEU A 305 -4.56 -9.85 12.54
CA LEU A 305 -3.96 -9.44 13.81
C LEU A 305 -4.18 -7.93 13.99
N PRO A 306 -4.74 -7.49 15.12
CA PRO A 306 -4.80 -6.07 15.45
C PRO A 306 -3.38 -5.52 15.66
N HIS A 307 -3.13 -4.28 15.24
CA HIS A 307 -1.84 -3.62 15.42
C HIS A 307 -2.02 -2.21 15.97
N PHE A 308 -1.38 -1.94 17.11
CA PHE A 308 -1.50 -0.68 17.83
C PHE A 308 -0.30 0.25 17.63
N GLY A 309 0.58 -0.05 16.66
CA GLY A 309 1.81 0.71 16.41
C GLY A 309 2.93 0.33 17.38
N GLY A 310 3.87 1.24 17.59
CA GLY A 310 4.84 1.13 18.67
C GLY A 310 6.09 0.30 18.42
N ALA A 311 6.58 0.27 17.17
CA ALA A 311 7.88 -0.37 16.90
C ALA A 311 9.06 0.27 17.64
N ALA A 312 8.91 1.52 18.07
CA ALA A 312 9.93 2.24 18.82
C ALA A 312 10.07 1.79 20.30
N ASN A 313 9.08 1.07 20.83
CA ASN A 313 9.00 0.80 22.26
C ASN A 313 8.71 -0.68 22.55
N ASP A 314 9.58 -1.31 23.36
CA ASP A 314 9.45 -2.74 23.73
C ASP A 314 8.16 -3.05 24.49
N TRP A 315 7.70 -2.15 25.35
CA TRP A 315 6.45 -2.33 26.07
C TRP A 315 5.23 -2.34 25.16
N VAL A 316 5.22 -1.47 24.15
CA VAL A 316 4.13 -1.47 23.15
C VAL A 316 4.21 -2.72 22.28
N HIS A 317 5.41 -3.21 21.99
CA HIS A 317 5.56 -4.48 21.29
C HIS A 317 5.02 -5.65 22.12
N ALA A 318 5.39 -5.74 23.40
CA ALA A 318 4.87 -6.75 24.32
C ALA A 318 3.34 -6.65 24.47
N ALA A 319 2.81 -5.44 24.62
CA ALA A 319 1.36 -5.20 24.65
C ALA A 319 0.68 -5.66 23.36
N ASN A 320 1.25 -5.42 22.19
CA ASN A 320 0.71 -5.95 20.93
C ASN A 320 0.65 -7.49 20.91
N LEU A 321 1.61 -8.19 21.49
CA LEU A 321 1.60 -9.66 21.56
C LEU A 321 0.40 -10.16 22.40
N VAL A 322 0.14 -9.51 23.53
CA VAL A 322 -1.02 -9.83 24.38
C VAL A 322 -2.34 -9.46 23.69
N LEU A 323 -2.43 -8.25 23.14
CA LEU A 323 -3.65 -7.74 22.53
C LEU A 323 -4.04 -8.50 21.24
N ARG A 324 -3.08 -9.15 20.55
CA ARG A 324 -3.36 -10.02 19.41
C ARG A 324 -4.17 -11.28 19.77
N ALA A 325 -4.07 -11.74 21.03
CA ALA A 325 -4.84 -12.88 21.52
C ALA A 325 -6.28 -12.52 21.87
N LEU A 326 -6.62 -11.23 21.90
CA LEU A 326 -7.93 -10.70 22.30
C LEU A 326 -8.68 -10.14 21.09
N PRO A 327 -10.02 -10.05 21.13
CA PRO A 327 -10.84 -9.50 20.03
C PRO A 327 -10.77 -7.97 19.96
N THR A 328 -9.55 -7.42 19.89
CA THR A 328 -9.26 -5.98 19.99
C THR A 328 -9.23 -5.25 18.64
N HIS A 329 -9.61 -5.90 17.54
CA HIS A 329 -9.57 -5.32 16.18
C HIS A 329 -10.28 -3.96 16.07
N ARG A 330 -11.41 -3.79 16.75
CA ARG A 330 -12.19 -2.53 16.73
C ARG A 330 -11.49 -1.34 17.39
N TRP A 331 -10.41 -1.58 18.14
CA TRP A 331 -9.66 -0.53 18.82
C TRP A 331 -8.27 -0.30 18.20
N ALA A 332 -7.80 -1.24 17.39
CA ALA A 332 -6.49 -1.13 16.75
C ALA A 332 -6.49 -0.01 15.69
N ARG A 333 -5.32 0.63 15.53
CA ARG A 333 -5.12 1.69 14.52
C ARG A 333 -4.82 1.12 13.14
N ALA A 334 -4.14 0.00 13.10
CA ALA A 334 -3.74 -0.72 11.90
C ALA A 334 -4.08 -2.19 12.03
N TYR A 335 -3.95 -2.94 10.95
CA TYR A 335 -4.11 -4.39 10.96
C TYR A 335 -2.94 -5.05 10.23
N ARG A 336 -2.76 -6.33 10.54
CA ARG A 336 -1.86 -7.23 9.82
C ARG A 336 -2.65 -8.47 9.43
N VAL A 337 -2.41 -8.99 8.23
CA VAL A 337 -2.95 -10.27 7.79
C VAL A 337 -1.79 -11.18 7.44
N VAL A 338 -1.81 -12.38 7.98
CA VAL A 338 -0.84 -13.43 7.65
C VAL A 338 -1.63 -14.65 7.22
N ALA A 339 -1.29 -15.17 6.04
CA ALA A 339 -1.97 -16.33 5.49
C ALA A 339 -0.95 -17.29 4.88
N ARG A 340 -1.12 -18.59 5.14
CA ARG A 340 -0.28 -19.68 4.62
C ARG A 340 -1.09 -20.48 3.62
N LYS A 341 -0.56 -20.67 2.42
CA LYS A 341 -1.19 -21.50 1.39
C LYS A 341 -1.15 -22.98 1.81
N ILE A 342 -2.29 -23.65 1.78
CA ILE A 342 -2.46 -25.06 2.11
C ILE A 342 -2.02 -25.93 0.94
#